data_f18788f96fc36553267d738c3314530d
#
_entry.id   f18788f96fc36553267d738c3314530d
#
_cell.length_a   1.000
_cell.length_b   1.000
_cell.length_c   1.000
_cell.angle_alpha   90.00
_cell.angle_beta   90.00
_cell.angle_gamma   90.00
#
_symmetry.space_group_name_H-M   'P 1'
#
loop_
_entity.id
_entity.type
_entity.pdbx_description
1 polymer ?
#
loop_
_entity_poly.entity_id
_entity_poly.type
_entity_poly.pdbx_seq_one_letter_code
_entity_poly.pdbx_strand_id
1 'polypeptide(L)'
;THCISSAASDVYKRQREYDLVLTTYALLPRDLEHFTAIDWHLLILDEAQNIKNATSKAAQAARELKANQRLCLTGTPMENNLGELWSIFHFLMPGWLGDSKSFARDYRTPIEKHGDGERMSHLAARIRPFLLRRTKEQVATELPAKSEIVHWVDLSDAQRDTYETVRVAMDSKVRAEITRNGAARSQIIVLGALLKLRQVCCDLRLVANAVIKGPQSDKGKLGSLMDMLDDLLSEGRKILLFSQFTSMLALIVEELDKRKIRYSLLTGETKDRRTPVQAFQNGDTPLFLISLKAGGTGLNLTAADTVIHYLSLIHI
;
A
#
# COMPACT_ATOMS: atom_id res chain seq x y z
N THR A 1 -13.93 32.42 -0.87
CA THR A 1 -14.02 31.01 -0.45
C THR A 1 -13.05 30.80 0.70
N HIS A 2 -13.58 30.61 1.90
CA HIS A 2 -12.76 30.37 3.08
C HIS A 2 -12.66 28.86 3.33
N CYS A 3 -11.42 28.35 3.37
CA CYS A 3 -11.11 26.96 3.66
C CYS A 3 -10.33 26.87 4.97
N ILE A 4 -10.72 25.97 5.86
CA ILE A 4 -10.04 25.74 7.13
C ILE A 4 -9.72 24.26 7.33
N SER A 5 -8.64 24.00 8.06
CA SER A 5 -8.26 22.66 8.52
C SER A 5 -8.72 22.49 9.97
N SER A 6 -9.38 21.39 10.29
CA SER A 6 -10.01 21.09 11.58
C SER A 6 -9.05 20.83 12.76
N ALA A 7 -7.85 21.39 12.74
CA ALA A 7 -6.84 21.13 13.77
C ALA A 7 -6.97 21.92 15.07
N ALA A 8 -7.91 22.89 15.18
CA ALA A 8 -8.06 23.74 16.35
C ALA A 8 -9.52 23.85 16.81
N SER A 9 -9.77 23.79 18.13
CA SER A 9 -11.10 23.86 18.73
C SER A 9 -11.92 25.13 18.35
N ASP A 10 -11.26 26.25 18.05
CA ASP A 10 -11.92 27.49 17.63
C ASP A 10 -12.49 27.41 16.21
N VAL A 11 -11.96 26.53 15.38
CA VAL A 11 -12.45 26.27 14.01
C VAL A 11 -13.87 25.72 14.03
N TYR A 12 -14.19 24.87 15.00
CA TYR A 12 -15.54 24.28 15.12
C TYR A 12 -16.62 25.26 15.52
N LYS A 13 -16.27 26.32 16.28
CA LYS A 13 -17.21 27.36 16.68
C LYS A 13 -17.66 28.24 15.52
N ARG A 14 -16.86 28.32 14.45
CA ARG A 14 -17.07 29.17 13.28
C ARG A 14 -17.42 28.40 11.98
N GLN A 15 -17.79 27.12 12.06
CA GLN A 15 -18.05 26.28 10.87
C GLN A 15 -19.12 26.86 9.94
N ARG A 16 -20.10 27.61 10.47
CA ARG A 16 -21.12 28.27 9.66
C ARG A 16 -20.63 29.48 8.87
N GLU A 17 -19.42 29.94 9.15
CA GLU A 17 -18.77 31.08 8.46
C GLU A 17 -17.96 30.62 7.25
N TYR A 18 -17.82 29.31 7.03
CA TYR A 18 -16.97 28.75 6.00
C TYR A 18 -17.75 27.89 4.99
N ASP A 19 -17.41 28.06 3.72
CA ASP A 19 -18.00 27.31 2.62
C ASP A 19 -17.45 25.87 2.54
N LEU A 20 -16.20 25.65 2.96
CA LEU A 20 -15.50 24.39 2.90
C LEU A 20 -14.75 24.07 4.18
N VAL A 21 -14.99 22.88 4.73
CA VAL A 21 -14.29 22.37 5.93
C VAL A 21 -13.51 21.12 5.56
N LEU A 22 -12.21 21.11 5.87
CA LEU A 22 -11.32 19.99 5.66
C LEU A 22 -10.99 19.31 7.00
N THR A 23 -11.10 18.00 7.05
CA THR A 23 -10.70 17.19 8.20
C THR A 23 -9.99 15.91 7.76
N THR A 24 -9.45 15.15 8.71
CA THR A 24 -8.81 13.87 8.44
C THR A 24 -9.63 12.73 9.02
N TYR A 25 -9.46 11.52 8.48
CA TYR A 25 -10.11 10.30 9.01
C TYR A 25 -9.78 10.03 10.49
N ALA A 26 -8.61 10.46 10.96
CA ALA A 26 -8.20 10.29 12.35
C ALA A 26 -8.90 11.28 13.31
N LEU A 27 -9.17 12.48 12.83
CA LEU A 27 -9.84 13.54 13.63
C LEU A 27 -11.37 13.38 13.63
N LEU A 28 -11.94 12.88 12.54
CA LEU A 28 -13.39 12.75 12.39
C LEU A 28 -14.09 12.06 13.57
N PRO A 29 -13.63 10.91 14.10
CA PRO A 29 -14.26 10.28 15.28
C PRO A 29 -14.09 11.07 16.58
N ARG A 30 -13.05 11.89 16.68
CA ARG A 30 -12.78 12.70 17.88
C ARG A 30 -13.69 13.90 17.97
N ASP A 31 -14.00 14.47 16.82
CA ASP A 31 -14.71 15.73 16.69
C ASP A 31 -16.14 15.52 16.15
N LEU A 32 -16.64 14.28 16.24
CA LEU A 32 -17.89 13.83 15.63
C LEU A 32 -19.10 14.67 16.04
N GLU A 33 -19.20 15.02 17.32
CA GLU A 33 -20.31 15.84 17.85
C GLU A 33 -20.45 17.17 17.12
N HIS A 34 -19.33 17.82 16.79
CA HIS A 34 -19.33 19.08 16.07
C HIS A 34 -19.81 18.90 14.62
N PHE A 35 -19.38 17.84 13.97
CA PHE A 35 -19.76 17.57 12.58
C PHE A 35 -21.19 17.06 12.42
N THR A 36 -21.75 16.35 13.40
CA THR A 36 -23.14 15.87 13.37
C THR A 36 -24.16 16.94 13.67
N ALA A 37 -23.73 18.07 14.29
CA ALA A 37 -24.58 19.22 14.56
C ALA A 37 -24.91 20.05 13.32
N ILE A 38 -24.32 19.74 12.17
CA ILE A 38 -24.47 20.45 10.89
C ILE A 38 -25.09 19.54 9.85
N ASP A 39 -26.06 20.03 9.12
CA ASP A 39 -26.58 19.39 7.92
C ASP A 39 -25.74 19.84 6.71
N TRP A 40 -24.87 18.95 6.24
CA TRP A 40 -23.94 19.22 5.16
C TRP A 40 -24.65 19.19 3.79
N HIS A 41 -24.27 20.07 2.89
CA HIS A 41 -24.76 19.98 1.51
C HIS A 41 -24.09 18.82 0.78
N LEU A 42 -22.76 18.70 0.90
CA LEU A 42 -21.96 17.66 0.24
C LEU A 42 -20.87 17.15 1.17
N LEU A 43 -20.75 15.82 1.28
CA LEU A 43 -19.63 15.13 1.92
C LEU A 43 -18.77 14.48 0.86
N ILE A 44 -17.48 14.80 0.85
CA ILE A 44 -16.49 14.18 -0.01
C ILE A 44 -15.50 13.40 0.85
N LEU A 45 -15.37 12.10 0.59
CA LEU A 45 -14.31 11.28 1.14
C LEU A 45 -13.23 11.07 0.08
N ASP A 46 -12.09 11.71 0.26
CA ASP A 46 -10.91 11.42 -0.54
C ASP A 46 -10.17 10.23 0.04
N GLU A 47 -9.53 9.40 -0.82
CA GLU A 47 -8.93 8.12 -0.43
C GLU A 47 -9.94 7.25 0.38
N ALA A 48 -11.14 7.06 -0.17
CA ALA A 48 -12.25 6.42 0.51
C ALA A 48 -12.00 4.97 0.94
N GLN A 49 -10.92 4.31 0.48
CA GLN A 49 -10.47 3.03 1.02
C GLN A 49 -10.14 3.09 2.53
N ASN A 50 -9.96 4.29 3.11
CA ASN A 50 -9.81 4.44 4.56
C ASN A 50 -11.05 4.01 5.35
N ILE A 51 -12.23 3.97 4.72
CA ILE A 51 -13.46 3.44 5.31
C ILE A 51 -13.83 2.03 4.83
N LYS A 52 -12.93 1.32 4.16
CA LYS A 52 -13.16 -0.06 3.66
C LYS A 52 -13.53 -1.05 4.76
N ASN A 53 -13.00 -0.86 5.96
CA ASN A 53 -13.42 -1.61 7.14
C ASN A 53 -14.63 -0.93 7.77
N ALA A 54 -15.81 -1.50 7.57
CA ALA A 54 -17.08 -0.97 8.06
C ALA A 54 -17.14 -0.82 9.60
N THR A 55 -16.34 -1.56 10.35
CA THR A 55 -16.30 -1.52 11.83
C THR A 55 -15.28 -0.52 12.36
N SER A 56 -14.47 0.10 11.50
CA SER A 56 -13.51 1.12 11.93
C SER A 56 -14.22 2.36 12.47
N LYS A 57 -13.61 3.03 13.46
CA LYS A 57 -14.16 4.27 14.05
C LYS A 57 -14.40 5.34 12.98
N ALA A 58 -13.48 5.46 12.01
CA ALA A 58 -13.62 6.43 10.92
C ALA A 58 -14.82 6.12 10.01
N ALA A 59 -15.05 4.83 9.67
CA ALA A 59 -16.17 4.42 8.86
C ALA A 59 -17.51 4.62 9.58
N GLN A 60 -17.56 4.36 10.88
CA GLN A 60 -18.74 4.60 11.71
C GLN A 60 -19.04 6.09 11.78
N ALA A 61 -18.05 6.91 12.13
CA ALA A 61 -18.19 8.35 12.22
C ALA A 61 -18.63 8.98 10.89
N ALA A 62 -18.02 8.56 9.76
CA ALA A 62 -18.41 9.07 8.45
C ALA A 62 -19.89 8.80 8.10
N ARG A 63 -20.44 7.65 8.52
CA ARG A 63 -21.83 7.30 8.28
C ARG A 63 -22.83 8.09 9.14
N GLU A 64 -22.42 8.52 10.33
CA GLU A 64 -23.25 9.31 11.24
C GLU A 64 -23.47 10.74 10.74
N LEU A 65 -22.61 11.24 9.85
CA LEU A 65 -22.75 12.58 9.30
C LEU A 65 -23.99 12.70 8.40
N LYS A 66 -24.72 13.78 8.57
CA LYS A 66 -25.88 14.11 7.73
C LYS A 66 -25.44 14.91 6.53
N ALA A 67 -25.79 14.51 5.34
CA ALA A 67 -25.51 15.26 4.11
C ALA A 67 -26.56 14.98 3.04
N ASN A 68 -26.84 15.99 2.21
CA ASN A 68 -27.74 15.86 1.07
C ASN A 68 -27.11 15.02 -0.03
N GLN A 69 -25.79 15.15 -0.23
CA GLN A 69 -25.02 14.44 -1.25
C GLN A 69 -23.76 13.84 -0.64
N ARG A 70 -23.33 12.69 -1.19
CA ARG A 70 -22.12 11.99 -0.77
C ARG A 70 -21.32 11.56 -1.98
N LEU A 71 -19.98 11.77 -1.91
CA LEU A 71 -19.05 11.40 -2.94
C LEU A 71 -17.83 10.69 -2.33
N CYS A 72 -17.39 9.63 -2.98
CA CYS A 72 -16.14 8.93 -2.65
C CYS A 72 -15.17 9.04 -3.81
N LEU A 73 -13.96 9.46 -3.54
CA LEU A 73 -12.83 9.45 -4.46
C LEU A 73 -11.85 8.36 -3.99
N THR A 74 -11.49 7.45 -4.88
CA THR A 74 -10.54 6.37 -4.57
C THR A 74 -9.94 5.79 -5.84
N GLY A 75 -8.64 5.48 -5.79
CA GLY A 75 -7.98 4.70 -6.85
C GLY A 75 -8.22 3.18 -6.72
N THR A 76 -8.60 2.71 -5.53
CA THR A 76 -8.74 1.29 -5.18
C THR A 76 -10.00 1.04 -4.35
N PRO A 77 -11.19 1.01 -4.99
CA PRO A 77 -12.46 0.85 -4.27
C PRO A 77 -12.59 -0.53 -3.58
N MET A 78 -11.81 -1.50 -4.02
CA MET A 78 -11.76 -2.85 -3.46
C MET A 78 -10.34 -3.40 -3.62
N GLU A 79 -9.74 -3.85 -2.54
CA GLU A 79 -8.39 -4.45 -2.53
C GLU A 79 -8.43 -5.95 -2.24
N ASN A 80 -9.21 -6.37 -1.24
CA ASN A 80 -9.16 -7.74 -0.74
C ASN A 80 -10.48 -8.51 -0.87
N ASN A 81 -11.62 -7.85 -0.68
CA ASN A 81 -12.91 -8.54 -0.66
C ASN A 81 -14.09 -7.59 -0.93
N LEU A 82 -15.23 -8.17 -1.30
CA LEU A 82 -16.46 -7.42 -1.60
C LEU A 82 -17.04 -6.66 -0.38
N GLY A 83 -16.68 -7.05 0.84
CA GLY A 83 -17.09 -6.32 2.03
C GLY A 83 -16.52 -4.90 2.10
N GLU A 84 -15.37 -4.66 1.47
CA GLU A 84 -14.78 -3.32 1.35
C GLU A 84 -15.63 -2.44 0.43
N LEU A 85 -16.04 -2.97 -0.70
CA LEU A 85 -16.97 -2.31 -1.63
C LEU A 85 -18.31 -1.99 -0.94
N TRP A 86 -18.87 -2.98 -0.21
CA TRP A 86 -20.07 -2.78 0.57
C TRP A 86 -19.96 -1.62 1.56
N SER A 87 -18.83 -1.51 2.25
CA SER A 87 -18.61 -0.43 3.23
C SER A 87 -18.65 0.96 2.59
N ILE A 88 -18.06 1.12 1.41
CA ILE A 88 -18.10 2.37 0.64
C ILE A 88 -19.53 2.67 0.19
N PHE A 89 -20.25 1.70 -0.36
CA PHE A 89 -21.64 1.89 -0.79
C PHE A 89 -22.59 2.11 0.37
N HIS A 90 -22.31 1.52 1.54
CA HIS A 90 -23.09 1.78 2.75
C HIS A 90 -22.94 3.22 3.27
N PHE A 91 -21.78 3.86 3.02
CA PHE A 91 -21.63 5.29 3.24
C PHE A 91 -22.35 6.11 2.17
N LEU A 92 -22.15 5.81 0.88
CA LEU A 92 -22.74 6.57 -0.23
C LEU A 92 -24.25 6.54 -0.23
N MET A 93 -24.83 5.35 -0.11
CA MET A 93 -26.26 5.07 -0.22
C MET A 93 -26.66 4.02 0.83
N PRO A 94 -26.93 4.45 2.07
CA PRO A 94 -27.34 3.54 3.14
C PRO A 94 -28.54 2.66 2.72
N GLY A 95 -28.40 1.35 2.89
CA GLY A 95 -29.46 0.38 2.56
C GLY A 95 -29.52 -0.08 1.10
N TRP A 96 -28.83 0.58 0.14
CA TRP A 96 -28.88 0.22 -1.28
C TRP A 96 -28.44 -1.21 -1.58
N LEU A 97 -27.39 -1.68 -0.92
CA LEU A 97 -26.89 -3.05 -1.04
C LEU A 97 -27.35 -3.95 0.13
N GLY A 98 -28.34 -3.51 0.91
CA GLY A 98 -28.78 -4.21 2.11
C GLY A 98 -27.82 -4.04 3.30
N ASP A 99 -28.12 -4.73 4.40
CA ASP A 99 -27.22 -4.79 5.53
C ASP A 99 -26.02 -5.73 5.28
N SER A 100 -25.02 -5.70 6.17
CA SER A 100 -23.80 -6.50 6.03
C SER A 100 -24.04 -8.01 5.96
N LYS A 101 -25.09 -8.51 6.66
CA LYS A 101 -25.41 -9.95 6.68
C LYS A 101 -26.11 -10.37 5.40
N SER A 102 -27.10 -9.59 4.94
CA SER A 102 -27.78 -9.84 3.67
C SER A 102 -26.82 -9.72 2.50
N PHE A 103 -25.97 -8.69 2.45
CA PHE A 103 -24.95 -8.58 1.42
C PHE A 103 -23.96 -9.76 1.40
N ALA A 104 -23.53 -10.21 2.58
CA ALA A 104 -22.65 -11.38 2.68
C ALA A 104 -23.32 -12.65 2.18
N ARG A 105 -24.61 -12.87 2.48
CA ARG A 105 -25.40 -14.02 2.02
C ARG A 105 -25.67 -13.98 0.52
N ASP A 106 -26.07 -12.81 0.00
CA ASP A 106 -26.64 -12.70 -1.34
C ASP A 106 -25.56 -12.45 -2.42
N TYR A 107 -24.42 -11.86 -2.05
CA TYR A 107 -23.34 -11.51 -2.97
C TYR A 107 -21.97 -12.04 -2.54
N ARG A 108 -21.50 -11.65 -1.35
CA ARG A 108 -20.11 -11.91 -0.98
C ARG A 108 -19.76 -13.39 -0.94
N THR A 109 -20.51 -14.19 -0.20
CA THR A 109 -20.25 -15.62 -0.07
C THR A 109 -20.43 -16.39 -1.38
N PRO A 110 -21.50 -16.21 -2.17
CA PRO A 110 -21.63 -16.85 -3.46
C PRO A 110 -20.50 -16.49 -4.42
N ILE A 111 -20.12 -15.22 -4.52
CA ILE A 111 -19.10 -14.76 -5.45
C ILE A 111 -17.70 -15.20 -5.01
N GLU A 112 -17.31 -14.92 -3.76
CA GLU A 112 -15.94 -15.15 -3.29
C GLU A 112 -15.64 -16.65 -3.02
N LYS A 113 -16.62 -17.44 -2.55
CA LYS A 113 -16.39 -18.85 -2.22
C LYS A 113 -16.82 -19.81 -3.31
N HIS A 114 -17.83 -19.46 -4.09
CA HIS A 114 -18.43 -20.37 -5.08
C HIS A 114 -18.21 -19.90 -6.53
N GLY A 115 -17.61 -18.73 -6.74
CA GLY A 115 -17.35 -18.19 -8.08
C GLY A 115 -18.62 -17.88 -8.88
N ASP A 116 -19.72 -17.53 -8.21
CA ASP A 116 -21.02 -17.30 -8.84
C ASP A 116 -20.98 -16.08 -9.78
N GLY A 117 -20.85 -16.33 -11.07
CA GLY A 117 -20.77 -15.32 -12.12
C GLY A 117 -22.08 -14.55 -12.35
N GLU A 118 -23.23 -15.18 -12.10
CA GLU A 118 -24.52 -14.52 -12.24
C GLU A 118 -24.70 -13.46 -11.15
N ARG A 119 -24.40 -13.82 -9.91
CA ARG A 119 -24.44 -12.87 -8.79
C ARG A 119 -23.41 -11.75 -8.96
N MET A 120 -22.25 -12.03 -9.50
CA MET A 120 -21.24 -11.02 -9.80
C MET A 120 -21.74 -10.04 -10.87
N SER A 121 -22.33 -10.54 -11.96
CA SER A 121 -22.90 -9.72 -13.03
C SER A 121 -24.06 -8.87 -12.54
N HIS A 122 -24.93 -9.43 -11.70
CA HIS A 122 -26.02 -8.70 -11.07
C HIS A 122 -25.52 -7.57 -10.15
N LEU A 123 -24.52 -7.83 -9.30
CA LEU A 123 -23.90 -6.81 -8.45
C LEU A 123 -23.26 -5.70 -9.30
N ALA A 124 -22.50 -6.09 -10.33
CA ALA A 124 -21.83 -5.13 -11.23
C ALA A 124 -22.84 -4.22 -11.94
N ALA A 125 -23.94 -4.76 -12.46
CA ALA A 125 -25.01 -3.99 -13.08
C ALA A 125 -25.65 -3.00 -12.09
N ARG A 126 -25.82 -3.42 -10.83
CA ARG A 126 -26.45 -2.61 -9.78
C ARG A 126 -25.57 -1.41 -9.35
N ILE A 127 -24.24 -1.58 -9.28
CA ILE A 127 -23.33 -0.52 -8.84
C ILE A 127 -22.85 0.39 -9.99
N ARG A 128 -22.88 -0.11 -11.22
CA ARG A 128 -22.37 0.59 -12.42
C ARG A 128 -22.88 2.03 -12.58
N PRO A 129 -24.17 2.37 -12.35
CA PRO A 129 -24.67 3.74 -12.51
C PRO A 129 -24.04 4.76 -11.54
N PHE A 130 -23.46 4.29 -10.43
CA PHE A 130 -22.91 5.11 -9.36
C PHE A 130 -21.37 5.09 -9.30
N LEU A 131 -20.73 4.43 -10.28
CA LEU A 131 -19.29 4.25 -10.31
C LEU A 131 -18.71 4.81 -11.61
N LEU A 132 -17.91 5.87 -11.47
CA LEU A 132 -17.14 6.41 -12.59
C LEU A 132 -15.68 5.96 -12.45
N ARG A 133 -15.22 5.12 -13.37
CA ARG A 133 -13.83 4.69 -13.43
C ARG A 133 -13.21 5.10 -14.76
N ARG A 134 -12.06 5.75 -14.69
CA ARG A 134 -11.23 6.08 -15.85
C ARG A 134 -9.82 5.55 -15.61
N THR A 135 -9.25 4.87 -16.59
CA THR A 135 -7.85 4.43 -16.54
C THR A 135 -6.93 5.52 -17.08
N LYS A 136 -5.64 5.44 -16.75
CA LYS A 136 -4.65 6.41 -17.26
C LYS A 136 -4.58 6.39 -18.79
N GLU A 137 -4.70 5.22 -19.39
CA GLU A 137 -4.69 5.05 -20.85
C GLU A 137 -5.87 5.76 -21.54
N GLN A 138 -7.01 5.90 -20.85
CA GLN A 138 -8.19 6.58 -21.37
C GLN A 138 -8.12 8.11 -21.29
N VAL A 139 -7.38 8.66 -20.30
CA VAL A 139 -7.39 10.10 -20.00
C VAL A 139 -6.06 10.79 -20.25
N ALA A 140 -4.96 10.07 -20.26
CA ALA A 140 -3.61 10.60 -20.43
C ALA A 140 -2.93 9.94 -21.64
N THR A 141 -3.51 10.14 -22.80
CA THR A 141 -3.07 9.57 -24.09
C THR A 141 -1.70 10.08 -24.55
N GLU A 142 -1.25 11.20 -24.00
CA GLU A 142 0.06 11.81 -24.25
C GLU A 142 1.20 11.16 -23.42
N LEU A 143 0.88 10.35 -22.43
CA LEU A 143 1.92 9.67 -21.66
C LEU A 143 2.57 8.56 -22.49
N PRO A 144 3.91 8.44 -22.45
CA PRO A 144 4.59 7.34 -23.10
C PRO A 144 4.15 6.00 -22.51
N ALA A 145 4.23 4.96 -23.33
CA ALA A 145 3.90 3.60 -22.89
C ALA A 145 4.81 3.18 -21.73
N LYS A 146 4.20 2.57 -20.70
CA LYS A 146 4.93 1.99 -19.58
C LYS A 146 5.65 0.72 -20.05
N SER A 147 6.97 0.65 -19.85
CA SER A 147 7.74 -0.57 -20.04
C SER A 147 7.95 -1.26 -18.70
N GLU A 148 7.65 -2.55 -18.61
CA GLU A 148 7.91 -3.38 -17.45
C GLU A 148 8.94 -4.45 -17.80
N ILE A 149 10.04 -4.48 -17.03
CA ILE A 149 11.13 -5.44 -17.24
C ILE A 149 11.28 -6.25 -15.95
N VAL A 150 11.17 -7.57 -16.05
CA VAL A 150 11.47 -8.48 -14.95
C VAL A 150 12.92 -8.89 -15.06
N HIS A 151 13.74 -8.40 -14.13
CA HIS A 151 15.15 -8.76 -14.04
C HIS A 151 15.32 -10.01 -13.16
N TRP A 152 15.70 -11.12 -13.77
CA TRP A 152 15.95 -12.38 -13.09
C TRP A 152 17.37 -12.43 -12.56
N VAL A 153 17.50 -12.77 -11.28
CA VAL A 153 18.80 -12.90 -10.60
C VAL A 153 18.84 -14.25 -9.93
N ASP A 154 19.85 -15.05 -10.26
CA ASP A 154 20.09 -16.34 -9.63
C ASP A 154 20.59 -16.17 -8.19
N LEU A 155 20.15 -17.08 -7.32
CA LEU A 155 20.66 -17.14 -5.97
C LEU A 155 22.12 -17.66 -6.00
N SER A 156 22.99 -17.08 -5.19
CA SER A 156 24.30 -17.65 -4.95
C SER A 156 24.18 -19.03 -4.26
N ASP A 157 25.20 -19.88 -4.37
CA ASP A 157 25.19 -21.20 -3.75
C ASP A 157 24.89 -21.13 -2.26
N ALA A 158 25.52 -20.19 -1.54
CA ALA A 158 25.26 -19.95 -0.12
C ALA A 158 23.80 -19.52 0.16
N GLN A 159 23.22 -18.70 -0.70
CA GLN A 159 21.79 -18.33 -0.58
C GLN A 159 20.88 -19.53 -0.85
N ARG A 160 21.21 -20.36 -1.85
CA ARG A 160 20.44 -21.56 -2.20
C ARG A 160 20.45 -22.56 -1.06
N ASP A 161 21.62 -22.85 -0.49
CA ASP A 161 21.77 -23.76 0.66
C ASP A 161 21.01 -23.25 1.88
N THR A 162 21.10 -21.96 2.16
CA THR A 162 20.37 -21.33 3.26
C THR A 162 18.87 -21.36 3.01
N TYR A 163 18.44 -21.08 1.77
CA TYR A 163 17.03 -21.14 1.38
C TYR A 163 16.45 -22.55 1.61
N GLU A 164 17.14 -23.61 1.14
CA GLU A 164 16.71 -24.99 1.34
C GLU A 164 16.68 -25.39 2.81
N THR A 165 17.69 -24.98 3.58
CA THR A 165 17.72 -25.24 5.03
C THR A 165 16.52 -24.59 5.73
N VAL A 166 16.24 -23.32 5.44
CA VAL A 166 15.10 -22.60 6.00
C VAL A 166 13.79 -23.21 5.53
N ARG A 167 13.68 -23.59 4.25
CA ARG A 167 12.50 -24.22 3.67
C ARG A 167 12.15 -25.52 4.39
N VAL A 168 13.11 -26.42 4.55
CA VAL A 168 12.91 -27.72 5.21
C VAL A 168 12.55 -27.53 6.70
N ALA A 169 13.27 -26.65 7.41
CA ALA A 169 12.99 -26.37 8.79
C ALA A 169 11.61 -25.73 9.02
N MET A 170 11.16 -24.88 8.10
CA MET A 170 9.85 -24.25 8.19
C MET A 170 8.73 -25.19 7.74
N ASP A 171 8.94 -26.04 6.72
CA ASP A 171 7.94 -27.03 6.28
C ASP A 171 7.54 -27.96 7.43
N SER A 172 8.52 -28.50 8.17
CA SER A 172 8.24 -29.36 9.32
C SER A 172 7.46 -28.63 10.43
N LYS A 173 7.81 -27.38 10.73
CA LYS A 173 7.08 -26.54 11.72
C LYS A 173 5.65 -26.23 11.25
N VAL A 174 5.50 -25.82 10.00
CA VAL A 174 4.19 -25.51 9.42
C VAL A 174 3.29 -26.74 9.42
N ARG A 175 3.78 -27.91 9.00
CA ARG A 175 3.01 -29.15 9.01
C ARG A 175 2.59 -29.56 10.42
N ALA A 176 3.53 -29.51 11.39
CA ALA A 176 3.22 -29.82 12.79
C ALA A 176 2.13 -28.90 13.36
N GLU A 177 2.19 -27.60 13.04
CA GLU A 177 1.23 -26.62 13.50
C GLU A 177 -0.14 -26.78 12.82
N ILE A 178 -0.17 -27.04 11.53
CA ILE A 178 -1.42 -27.33 10.79
C ILE A 178 -2.10 -28.58 11.36
N THR A 179 -1.33 -29.62 11.66
CA THR A 179 -1.85 -30.85 12.25
C THR A 179 -2.43 -30.60 13.65
N ARG A 180 -1.80 -29.72 14.44
CA ARG A 180 -2.20 -29.41 15.82
C ARG A 180 -3.40 -28.48 15.91
N ASN A 181 -3.43 -27.41 15.11
CA ASN A 181 -4.34 -26.27 15.27
C ASN A 181 -5.24 -26.01 14.04
N GLY A 182 -5.06 -26.76 12.97
CA GLY A 182 -5.77 -26.57 11.70
C GLY A 182 -5.21 -25.42 10.86
N ALA A 183 -5.49 -25.43 9.56
CA ALA A 183 -4.92 -24.48 8.59
C ALA A 183 -5.28 -23.02 8.89
N ALA A 184 -6.50 -22.74 9.33
CA ALA A 184 -6.96 -21.37 9.60
C ALA A 184 -6.21 -20.68 10.76
N ARG A 185 -5.83 -21.45 11.80
CA ARG A 185 -5.08 -20.92 12.96
C ARG A 185 -3.58 -20.86 12.73
N SER A 186 -3.08 -21.60 11.73
CA SER A 186 -1.65 -21.69 11.40
C SER A 186 -1.18 -20.61 10.43
N GLN A 187 -2.05 -19.74 9.94
CA GLN A 187 -1.74 -18.70 8.94
C GLN A 187 -0.55 -17.81 9.33
N ILE A 188 -0.45 -17.42 10.60
CA ILE A 188 0.64 -16.55 11.08
C ILE A 188 2.00 -17.24 10.93
N ILE A 189 2.05 -18.54 11.22
CA ILE A 189 3.30 -19.34 11.12
C ILE A 189 3.69 -19.53 9.65
N VAL A 190 2.71 -19.80 8.79
CA VAL A 190 2.91 -19.89 7.33
C VAL A 190 3.45 -18.57 6.78
N LEU A 191 2.82 -17.45 7.14
CA LEU A 191 3.29 -16.12 6.72
C LEU A 191 4.69 -15.81 7.26
N GLY A 192 4.99 -16.20 8.50
CA GLY A 192 6.33 -16.06 9.08
C GLY A 192 7.39 -16.89 8.34
N ALA A 193 7.05 -18.10 7.91
CA ALA A 193 7.93 -18.94 7.10
C ALA A 193 8.20 -18.33 5.73
N LEU A 194 7.15 -17.88 5.03
CA LEU A 194 7.28 -17.20 3.74
C LEU A 194 8.10 -15.90 3.87
N LEU A 195 7.92 -15.15 4.95
CA LEU A 195 8.70 -13.94 5.20
C LEU A 195 10.21 -14.25 5.30
N LYS A 196 10.60 -15.29 6.02
CA LYS A 196 12.00 -15.71 6.15
C LYS A 196 12.59 -16.15 4.82
N LEU A 197 11.88 -16.94 4.04
CA LEU A 197 12.32 -17.36 2.70
C LEU A 197 12.53 -16.15 1.79
N ARG A 198 11.63 -15.18 1.85
CA ARG A 198 11.79 -13.91 1.11
C ARG A 198 13.01 -13.11 1.56
N GLN A 199 13.30 -13.08 2.85
CA GLN A 199 14.50 -12.42 3.38
C GLN A 199 15.78 -13.08 2.85
N VAL A 200 15.85 -14.41 2.82
CA VAL A 200 16.97 -15.16 2.21
C VAL A 200 17.17 -14.76 0.75
N CYS A 201 16.08 -14.64 -0.03
CA CYS A 201 16.15 -14.22 -1.43
C CYS A 201 16.56 -12.76 -1.63
N CYS A 202 16.41 -11.92 -0.61
CA CYS A 202 16.90 -10.54 -0.65
C CYS A 202 18.38 -10.45 -0.33
N ASP A 203 18.76 -10.89 0.87
CA ASP A 203 20.14 -10.91 1.37
C ASP A 203 20.22 -11.80 2.62
N LEU A 204 21.29 -12.60 2.75
CA LEU A 204 21.49 -13.49 3.88
C LEU A 204 21.60 -12.74 5.23
N ARG A 205 22.08 -11.51 5.21
CA ARG A 205 22.20 -10.65 6.39
C ARG A 205 20.85 -10.30 7.03
N LEU A 206 19.74 -10.48 6.30
CA LEU A 206 18.40 -10.24 6.83
C LEU A 206 17.87 -11.36 7.69
N VAL A 207 18.50 -12.53 7.66
CA VAL A 207 18.07 -13.70 8.43
C VAL A 207 18.98 -13.87 9.63
N ALA A 208 18.44 -13.62 10.83
CA ALA A 208 19.16 -13.88 12.07
C ALA A 208 19.60 -15.37 12.13
N ASN A 209 20.87 -15.61 12.46
CA ASN A 209 21.52 -16.93 12.51
C ASN A 209 21.88 -17.57 11.16
N ALA A 210 21.85 -16.86 10.05
CA ALA A 210 22.55 -17.34 8.86
C ALA A 210 24.05 -17.39 9.19
N VAL A 211 24.62 -18.60 9.25
CA VAL A 211 26.06 -18.78 9.38
C VAL A 211 26.66 -18.42 8.02
N ILE A 212 27.07 -17.15 7.89
CA ILE A 212 27.72 -16.65 6.67
C ILE A 212 29.13 -17.25 6.66
N LYS A 213 29.29 -18.39 6.01
CA LYS A 213 30.60 -18.98 5.75
C LYS A 213 31.10 -18.51 4.38
N GLY A 214 32.08 -17.62 4.40
CA GLY A 214 32.78 -17.20 3.19
C GLY A 214 32.61 -15.72 2.82
N PRO A 215 33.43 -15.18 1.92
CA PRO A 215 33.27 -13.84 1.39
C PRO A 215 31.97 -13.77 0.65
N GLN A 216 31.17 -12.75 0.96
CA GLN A 216 29.97 -12.43 0.16
C GLN A 216 30.44 -12.13 -1.26
N SER A 217 30.08 -12.98 -2.20
CA SER A 217 30.35 -12.67 -3.61
C SER A 217 29.51 -11.47 -4.00
N ASP A 218 30.12 -10.48 -4.64
CA ASP A 218 29.46 -9.31 -5.23
C ASP A 218 28.40 -9.66 -6.31
N LYS A 219 28.19 -10.94 -6.58
CA LYS A 219 27.33 -11.48 -7.63
C LYS A 219 25.88 -11.77 -7.18
N GLY A 220 25.50 -11.41 -5.96
CA GLY A 220 24.13 -11.59 -5.49
C GLY A 220 23.18 -10.50 -5.99
N LYS A 221 21.91 -10.58 -5.57
CA LYS A 221 20.88 -9.64 -5.96
C LYS A 221 21.24 -8.18 -5.67
N LEU A 222 21.96 -7.91 -4.56
CA LEU A 222 22.43 -6.57 -4.24
C LEU A 222 23.51 -6.09 -5.23
N GLY A 223 24.46 -6.95 -5.60
CA GLY A 223 25.46 -6.61 -6.62
C GLY A 223 24.82 -6.27 -7.96
N SER A 224 23.90 -7.12 -8.44
CA SER A 224 23.14 -6.87 -9.68
C SER A 224 22.33 -5.56 -9.62
N LEU A 225 21.76 -5.21 -8.45
CA LEU A 225 21.13 -3.91 -8.26
C LEU A 225 22.13 -2.76 -8.40
N MET A 226 23.30 -2.89 -7.79
CA MET A 226 24.31 -1.82 -7.83
C MET A 226 24.83 -1.59 -9.27
N ASP A 227 25.06 -2.64 -10.02
CA ASP A 227 25.45 -2.55 -11.42
C ASP A 227 24.37 -1.86 -12.25
N MET A 228 23.11 -2.26 -12.07
CA MET A 228 21.97 -1.61 -12.73
C MET A 228 21.83 -0.12 -12.35
N LEU A 229 22.08 0.23 -11.08
CA LEU A 229 22.03 1.62 -10.62
C LEU A 229 23.15 2.45 -11.24
N ASP A 230 24.36 1.90 -11.37
CA ASP A 230 25.50 2.60 -12.02
C ASP A 230 25.17 2.90 -13.47
N ASP A 231 24.59 1.96 -14.22
CA ASP A 231 24.17 2.15 -15.60
C ASP A 231 23.08 3.23 -15.73
N LEU A 232 21.98 3.09 -14.97
CA LEU A 232 20.86 4.04 -15.04
C LEU A 232 21.23 5.45 -14.58
N LEU A 233 22.05 5.59 -13.55
CA LEU A 233 22.53 6.87 -13.06
C LEU A 233 23.49 7.54 -14.07
N SER A 234 24.32 6.73 -14.78
CA SER A 234 25.17 7.25 -15.85
C SER A 234 24.35 7.80 -17.03
N GLU A 235 23.16 7.27 -17.28
CA GLU A 235 22.17 7.79 -18.24
C GLU A 235 21.43 9.05 -17.74
N GLY A 236 21.66 9.48 -16.52
CA GLY A 236 20.99 10.64 -15.91
C GLY A 236 19.55 10.36 -15.46
N ARG A 237 19.18 9.09 -15.28
CA ARG A 237 17.84 8.69 -14.84
C ARG A 237 17.58 9.14 -13.39
N LYS A 238 16.31 9.42 -13.11
CA LYS A 238 15.80 9.69 -11.76
C LYS A 238 15.00 8.50 -11.27
N ILE A 239 15.53 7.83 -10.26
CA ILE A 239 15.12 6.48 -9.87
C ILE A 239 14.39 6.48 -8.53
N LEU A 240 13.23 5.82 -8.49
CA LEU A 240 12.57 5.41 -7.24
C LEU A 240 12.90 3.94 -6.98
N LEU A 241 13.44 3.63 -5.81
CA LEU A 241 13.71 2.27 -5.40
C LEU A 241 12.86 1.91 -4.19
N PHE A 242 11.99 0.93 -4.38
CA PHE A 242 11.11 0.42 -3.34
C PHE A 242 11.58 -0.89 -2.75
N SER A 243 11.53 -0.99 -1.42
CA SER A 243 11.73 -2.26 -0.71
C SER A 243 10.67 -2.45 0.38
N GLN A 244 10.27 -3.70 0.58
CA GLN A 244 9.41 -4.06 1.70
C GLN A 244 10.16 -4.04 3.03
N PHE A 245 11.45 -4.40 3.01
CA PHE A 245 12.28 -4.50 4.20
C PHE A 245 13.10 -3.23 4.39
N THR A 246 12.88 -2.53 5.50
CA THR A 246 13.70 -1.36 5.88
C THR A 246 15.15 -1.76 6.16
N SER A 247 15.36 -2.96 6.72
CA SER A 247 16.71 -3.53 6.88
C SER A 247 17.44 -3.75 5.55
N MET A 248 16.72 -4.09 4.47
CA MET A 248 17.32 -4.17 3.14
C MET A 248 17.70 -2.77 2.61
N LEU A 249 16.84 -1.77 2.85
CA LEU A 249 17.20 -0.39 2.50
C LEU A 249 18.48 0.06 3.22
N ALA A 250 18.68 -0.33 4.48
CA ALA A 250 19.91 -0.03 5.22
C ALA A 250 21.15 -0.66 4.55
N LEU A 251 21.07 -1.91 4.09
CA LEU A 251 22.15 -2.56 3.35
C LEU A 251 22.44 -1.89 2.01
N ILE A 252 21.40 -1.44 1.32
CA ILE A 252 21.55 -0.68 0.07
C ILE A 252 22.22 0.66 0.34
N VAL A 253 21.81 1.37 1.42
CA VAL A 253 22.44 2.62 1.85
C VAL A 253 23.94 2.45 2.10
N GLU A 254 24.36 1.39 2.82
CA GLU A 254 25.77 1.10 3.05
C GLU A 254 26.58 0.98 1.75
N GLU A 255 26.01 0.34 0.71
CA GLU A 255 26.69 0.21 -0.59
C GLU A 255 26.69 1.52 -1.39
N LEU A 256 25.62 2.31 -1.31
CA LEU A 256 25.56 3.63 -1.95
C LEU A 256 26.56 4.60 -1.33
N ASP A 257 26.70 4.59 -0.01
CA ASP A 257 27.67 5.42 0.72
C ASP A 257 29.12 5.09 0.32
N LYS A 258 29.47 3.79 0.19
CA LYS A 258 30.77 3.34 -0.31
C LYS A 258 31.06 3.87 -1.72
N ARG A 259 30.05 3.90 -2.58
CA ARG A 259 30.13 4.39 -3.97
C ARG A 259 29.96 5.90 -4.09
N LYS A 260 29.68 6.61 -2.97
CA LYS A 260 29.42 8.06 -2.92
C LYS A 260 28.25 8.49 -3.80
N ILE A 261 27.24 7.63 -3.96
CA ILE A 261 26.02 7.93 -4.70
C ILE A 261 25.08 8.69 -3.77
N ARG A 262 24.61 9.87 -4.22
CA ARG A 262 23.65 10.68 -3.46
C ARG A 262 22.25 10.08 -3.57
N TYR A 263 21.53 10.02 -2.46
CA TYR A 263 20.17 9.49 -2.38
C TYR A 263 19.32 10.27 -1.39
N SER A 264 18.00 10.17 -1.55
CA SER A 264 16.99 10.50 -0.54
C SER A 264 16.46 9.21 0.06
N LEU A 265 16.05 9.22 1.34
CA LEU A 265 15.51 8.06 2.03
C LEU A 265 14.19 8.40 2.75
N LEU A 266 13.17 7.56 2.52
CA LEU A 266 11.87 7.67 3.19
C LEU A 266 11.44 6.32 3.77
N THR A 267 11.39 6.24 5.09
CA THR A 267 10.91 5.07 5.83
C THR A 267 9.76 5.44 6.77
N GLY A 268 9.20 4.45 7.48
CA GLY A 268 8.17 4.70 8.49
C GLY A 268 8.67 5.54 9.68
N GLU A 269 9.98 5.61 9.91
CA GLU A 269 10.61 6.36 10.99
C GLU A 269 10.95 7.81 10.61
N THR A 270 10.86 8.15 9.31
CA THR A 270 11.15 9.50 8.81
C THR A 270 10.10 10.50 9.32
N LYS A 271 10.51 11.38 10.21
CA LYS A 271 9.64 12.42 10.80
C LYS A 271 9.35 13.53 9.80
N ASP A 272 10.37 14.05 9.14
CA ASP A 272 10.22 15.04 8.09
C ASP A 272 10.20 14.36 6.71
N ARG A 273 9.01 14.24 6.16
CA ARG A 273 8.78 13.65 4.83
C ARG A 273 8.99 14.64 3.69
N ARG A 274 8.95 15.94 3.97
CA ARG A 274 9.00 16.98 2.93
C ARG A 274 10.41 17.17 2.39
N THR A 275 11.41 17.24 3.26
CA THR A 275 12.80 17.46 2.88
C THR A 275 13.33 16.43 1.88
N PRO A 276 13.25 15.10 2.10
CA PRO A 276 13.73 14.11 1.13
C PRO A 276 12.94 14.13 -0.19
N VAL A 277 11.64 14.41 -0.14
CA VAL A 277 10.82 14.55 -1.36
C VAL A 277 11.25 15.78 -2.17
N GLN A 278 11.45 16.91 -1.52
CA GLN A 278 11.90 18.13 -2.19
C GLN A 278 13.31 17.97 -2.79
N ALA A 279 14.26 17.40 -2.05
CA ALA A 279 15.61 17.12 -2.55
C ALA A 279 15.58 16.27 -3.83
N PHE A 280 14.75 15.24 -3.88
CA PHE A 280 14.59 14.43 -5.08
C PHE A 280 13.90 15.21 -6.22
N GLN A 281 12.81 15.92 -5.94
CA GLN A 281 12.09 16.69 -6.96
C GLN A 281 12.94 17.81 -7.56
N ASN A 282 13.75 18.51 -6.74
CA ASN A 282 14.65 19.58 -7.19
C ASN A 282 15.87 19.04 -7.97
N GLY A 283 16.16 17.73 -7.89
CA GLY A 283 17.30 17.11 -8.55
C GLY A 283 18.59 17.08 -7.74
N ASP A 284 18.53 17.40 -6.44
CA ASP A 284 19.68 17.32 -5.54
C ASP A 284 20.16 15.88 -5.36
N THR A 285 19.21 14.92 -5.43
CA THR A 285 19.45 13.48 -5.36
C THR A 285 18.82 12.76 -6.54
N PRO A 286 19.58 11.94 -7.30
CA PRO A 286 19.05 11.20 -8.45
C PRO A 286 18.29 9.91 -8.06
N LEU A 287 18.51 9.42 -6.84
CA LEU A 287 17.94 8.17 -6.33
C LEU A 287 17.11 8.43 -5.07
N PHE A 288 15.91 7.83 -5.01
CA PHE A 288 15.06 7.90 -3.84
C PHE A 288 14.69 6.50 -3.36
N LEU A 289 15.16 6.16 -2.17
CA LEU A 289 14.88 4.91 -1.48
C LEU A 289 13.62 5.03 -0.65
N ILE A 290 12.65 4.16 -0.85
CA ILE A 290 11.34 4.27 -0.22
C ILE A 290 10.92 2.90 0.33
N SER A 291 10.55 2.83 1.62
CA SER A 291 9.88 1.64 2.12
C SER A 291 8.44 1.58 1.59
N LEU A 292 7.96 0.39 1.17
CA LEU A 292 6.61 0.22 0.61
C LEU A 292 5.52 0.77 1.54
N LYS A 293 5.70 0.65 2.85
CA LYS A 293 4.77 1.20 3.84
C LYS A 293 4.73 2.73 3.84
N ALA A 294 5.89 3.38 3.65
CA ALA A 294 5.98 4.84 3.64
C ALA A 294 5.54 5.43 2.29
N GLY A 295 5.74 4.69 1.19
CA GLY A 295 5.35 5.09 -0.16
C GLY A 295 3.85 5.00 -0.45
N GLY A 296 3.08 4.32 0.40
CA GLY A 296 1.68 3.98 0.14
C GLY A 296 0.66 5.12 0.21
N THR A 297 1.06 6.37 0.51
CA THR A 297 0.11 7.47 0.67
C THR A 297 0.62 8.78 0.09
N GLY A 298 -0.01 9.24 -1.00
CA GLY A 298 -0.03 10.64 -1.42
C GLY A 298 1.32 11.29 -1.76
N LEU A 299 2.35 10.50 -2.14
CA LEU A 299 3.62 11.07 -2.59
C LEU A 299 3.50 11.50 -4.04
N ASN A 300 3.75 12.77 -4.31
CA ASN A 300 3.89 13.27 -5.66
C ASN A 300 5.38 13.28 -6.04
N LEU A 301 5.79 12.33 -6.89
CA LEU A 301 7.18 12.09 -7.29
C LEU A 301 7.33 12.14 -8.82
N THR A 302 6.81 13.20 -9.42
CA THR A 302 6.73 13.39 -10.87
C THR A 302 8.10 13.54 -11.55
N ALA A 303 9.16 13.83 -10.80
CA ALA A 303 10.51 13.92 -11.34
C ALA A 303 11.10 12.55 -11.72
N ALA A 304 10.53 11.45 -11.23
CA ALA A 304 11.03 10.11 -11.50
C ALA A 304 10.61 9.62 -12.90
N ASP A 305 11.54 9.01 -13.60
CA ASP A 305 11.32 8.30 -14.86
C ASP A 305 11.46 6.78 -14.74
N THR A 306 12.13 6.30 -13.71
CA THR A 306 12.44 4.89 -13.50
C THR A 306 12.00 4.44 -12.10
N VAL A 307 11.42 3.24 -12.02
CA VAL A 307 11.00 2.63 -10.75
C VAL A 307 11.58 1.23 -10.65
N ILE A 308 12.27 0.96 -9.54
CA ILE A 308 12.82 -0.36 -9.23
C ILE A 308 12.11 -0.92 -8.00
N HIS A 309 11.54 -2.10 -8.13
CA HIS A 309 11.01 -2.89 -7.02
C HIS A 309 12.01 -3.97 -6.60
N TYR A 310 12.69 -3.76 -5.48
CA TYR A 310 13.61 -4.74 -4.92
C TYR A 310 12.83 -5.81 -4.15
N LEU A 311 12.43 -6.87 -4.81
CA LEU A 311 11.51 -7.92 -4.38
C LEU A 311 10.09 -7.40 -4.10
N SER A 312 9.24 -7.47 -5.12
CA SER A 312 7.81 -7.15 -4.99
C SER A 312 7.02 -8.33 -4.42
N LEU A 313 5.92 -8.03 -3.70
CA LEU A 313 4.93 -9.02 -3.27
C LEU A 313 4.22 -9.71 -4.44
N ILE A 314 4.17 -9.03 -5.59
CA ILE A 314 3.38 -9.43 -6.76
C ILE A 314 4.01 -10.62 -7.51
N HIS A 315 5.31 -10.84 -7.35
CA HIS A 315 6.06 -11.87 -8.10
C HIS A 315 6.34 -13.16 -7.30
N ILE A 316 5.60 -13.39 -6.23
CA ILE A 316 5.61 -14.61 -5.45
C ILE A 316 4.23 -15.28 -5.55
#